data_57141bbdd724dffebb878636a422de96
#
_entry.id   57141bbdd724dffebb878636a422de96
#
_cell.length_a   1.000
_cell.length_b   1.000
_cell.length_c   1.000
_cell.angle_alpha   90.00
_cell.angle_beta   90.00
_cell.angle_gamma   90.00
#
_symmetry.space_group_name_H-M   'P 1'
#
loop_
_entity.id
_entity.type
_entity.pdbx_description
1 polymer ?
#
loop_
_entity_poly.entity_id
_entity_poly.type
_entity_poly.pdbx_seq_one_letter_code
_entity_poly.pdbx_strand_id
1 'polypeptide(L)'
;MRILKVVAGAAAALALGALAARAQPLTVVEVNAPAVNCVFHPACTITVSDSVGFIPLPYLAAPNTAFLQSRTFSGAAGTPAAGKAGYMYRISLTQAAGSADCLGGLVLNFGPALKLPYAPNKVADVFVITSGGLGSIGLKSAERFGEVIVFELARPLCLDGGPNLANTTFFFGLAADTPSMTTAAQIFSSGNPPLYSVDARVPSH
;
A
#
# COMPACT_ATOMS: atom_id res chain seq x y z
N MET A 1 13.51 -41.62 63.96
CA MET A 1 12.47 -41.66 62.91
C MET A 1 12.36 -40.26 62.35
N ARG A 2 13.01 -39.98 61.19
CA ARG A 2 12.98 -38.65 60.52
C ARG A 2 12.11 -38.75 59.32
N ILE A 3 11.05 -37.92 59.31
CA ILE A 3 10.08 -37.82 58.20
C ILE A 3 10.63 -36.84 57.18
N LEU A 4 10.91 -37.32 55.98
CA LEU A 4 11.33 -36.52 54.82
C LEU A 4 10.09 -35.96 54.15
N LYS A 5 9.89 -34.64 54.16
CA LYS A 5 8.84 -33.96 53.38
C LYS A 5 9.36 -33.71 51.96
N VAL A 6 8.78 -34.39 50.98
CA VAL A 6 8.95 -34.11 49.56
C VAL A 6 8.08 -32.96 49.16
N VAL A 7 8.69 -31.84 48.77
CA VAL A 7 7.98 -30.70 48.16
C VAL A 7 7.97 -30.91 46.64
N ALA A 8 6.79 -31.20 46.07
CA ALA A 8 6.58 -31.26 44.64
C ALA A 8 6.42 -29.82 44.12
N GLY A 9 7.44 -29.34 43.40
CA GLY A 9 7.38 -28.08 42.67
C GLY A 9 6.68 -28.27 41.34
N ALA A 10 5.51 -27.66 41.16
CA ALA A 10 4.81 -27.57 39.86
C ALA A 10 5.50 -26.51 38.98
N ALA A 11 6.21 -26.94 37.98
CA ALA A 11 6.73 -26.05 36.91
C ALA A 11 5.60 -25.73 35.96
N ALA A 12 5.01 -24.54 36.05
CA ALA A 12 4.09 -23.99 35.08
C ALA A 12 4.89 -23.53 33.84
N ALA A 13 4.89 -24.30 32.80
CA ALA A 13 5.44 -23.92 31.49
C ALA A 13 4.49 -22.88 30.86
N LEU A 14 4.86 -21.61 30.95
CA LEU A 14 4.27 -20.51 30.17
C LEU A 14 4.66 -20.70 28.70
N ALA A 15 3.81 -21.33 27.92
CA ALA A 15 3.89 -21.34 26.47
C ALA A 15 3.52 -19.93 25.96
N LEU A 16 4.50 -19.04 25.83
CA LEU A 16 4.38 -17.81 25.04
C LEU A 16 4.26 -18.23 23.56
N GLY A 17 3.04 -18.46 23.09
CA GLY A 17 2.75 -18.59 21.68
C GLY A 17 3.01 -17.23 21.01
N ALA A 18 4.18 -17.08 20.40
CA ALA A 18 4.43 -15.99 19.47
C ALA A 18 3.42 -16.15 18.33
N LEU A 19 2.38 -15.32 18.32
CA LEU A 19 1.46 -15.15 17.20
C LEU A 19 2.28 -14.53 16.05
N ALA A 20 2.97 -15.36 15.29
CA ALA A 20 3.54 -14.93 14.02
C ALA A 20 2.40 -14.38 13.17
N ALA A 21 2.41 -13.09 12.88
CA ALA A 21 1.43 -12.47 11.99
C ALA A 21 1.49 -13.22 10.65
N ARG A 22 0.45 -14.00 10.37
CA ARG A 22 0.36 -14.73 9.09
C ARG A 22 0.05 -13.74 7.98
N ALA A 23 0.71 -13.89 6.85
CA ALA A 23 0.37 -13.20 5.63
C ALA A 23 -1.10 -13.48 5.28
N GLN A 24 -1.87 -12.42 5.11
CA GLN A 24 -3.24 -12.49 4.62
C GLN A 24 -3.27 -11.88 3.21
N PRO A 25 -3.49 -12.68 2.16
CA PRO A 25 -3.60 -12.14 0.81
C PRO A 25 -4.84 -11.25 0.70
N LEU A 26 -4.67 -10.10 0.05
CA LEU A 26 -5.74 -9.16 -0.27
C LEU A 26 -6.23 -9.41 -1.69
N THR A 27 -7.54 -9.23 -1.90
CA THR A 27 -8.15 -9.33 -3.23
C THR A 27 -7.82 -8.10 -4.06
N VAL A 28 -6.91 -8.24 -5.02
CA VAL A 28 -6.51 -7.20 -5.96
C VAL A 28 -7.36 -7.30 -7.21
N VAL A 29 -7.91 -6.17 -7.69
CA VAL A 29 -8.68 -6.12 -8.94
C VAL A 29 -8.19 -4.97 -9.83
N GLU A 30 -8.13 -5.24 -11.13
CA GLU A 30 -7.89 -4.23 -12.15
C GLU A 30 -9.23 -3.64 -12.60
N VAL A 31 -9.30 -2.31 -12.60
CA VAL A 31 -10.52 -1.56 -12.92
C VAL A 31 -10.20 -0.30 -13.71
N ASN A 32 -11.21 0.29 -14.32
CA ASN A 32 -11.10 1.64 -14.88
C ASN A 32 -11.38 2.72 -13.80
N ALA A 33 -10.89 3.94 -14.03
CA ALA A 33 -11.07 5.04 -13.08
C ALA A 33 -12.55 5.31 -12.75
N PRO A 34 -13.51 5.35 -13.71
CA PRO A 34 -14.93 5.52 -13.41
C PRO A 34 -15.49 4.46 -12.46
N ALA A 35 -15.08 3.20 -12.58
CA ALA A 35 -15.57 2.13 -11.71
C ALA A 35 -15.19 2.39 -10.23
N VAL A 36 -13.96 2.81 -9.95
CA VAL A 36 -13.54 3.19 -8.59
C VAL A 36 -14.28 4.45 -8.14
N ASN A 37 -14.35 5.45 -9.00
CA ASN A 37 -15.02 6.71 -8.65
C ASN A 37 -16.49 6.51 -8.27
N CYS A 38 -17.21 5.62 -8.94
CA CYS A 38 -18.61 5.29 -8.63
C CYS A 38 -18.78 4.58 -7.27
N VAL A 39 -17.73 3.88 -6.79
CA VAL A 39 -17.73 3.31 -5.43
C VAL A 39 -17.77 4.41 -4.37
N PHE A 40 -17.16 5.56 -4.64
CA PHE A 40 -17.02 6.67 -3.69
C PHE A 40 -17.97 7.84 -3.96
N HIS A 41 -18.50 8.01 -5.17
CA HIS A 41 -19.37 9.15 -5.49
C HIS A 41 -20.44 8.76 -6.53
N PRO A 42 -21.73 9.14 -6.33
CA PRO A 42 -22.82 8.72 -7.20
C PRO A 42 -22.71 9.27 -8.63
N ALA A 43 -22.07 10.43 -8.82
CA ALA A 43 -21.77 10.98 -10.15
C ALA A 43 -20.51 10.40 -10.78
N CYS A 44 -19.85 9.41 -10.15
CA CYS A 44 -18.60 8.79 -10.59
C CYS A 44 -17.44 9.79 -10.80
N THR A 45 -17.48 10.92 -10.09
CA THR A 45 -16.44 11.95 -10.06
C THR A 45 -16.07 12.20 -8.61
N ILE A 46 -14.78 12.13 -8.29
CA ILE A 46 -14.26 12.32 -6.92
C ILE A 46 -13.42 13.60 -6.85
N THR A 47 -13.51 14.29 -5.73
CA THR A 47 -12.57 15.36 -5.38
C THR A 47 -11.43 14.74 -4.61
N VAL A 48 -10.20 14.92 -5.11
CA VAL A 48 -9.01 14.31 -4.55
C VAL A 48 -8.13 15.33 -3.84
N SER A 49 -7.41 14.87 -2.81
CA SER A 49 -6.33 15.61 -2.17
C SER A 49 -5.03 14.82 -2.38
N ASP A 50 -4.09 15.40 -3.10
CA ASP A 50 -2.80 14.79 -3.43
C ASP A 50 -1.69 15.27 -2.49
N SER A 51 -0.73 14.40 -2.21
CA SER A 51 0.56 14.71 -1.61
C SER A 51 1.67 13.91 -2.30
N VAL A 52 2.90 14.41 -2.20
CA VAL A 52 4.08 13.79 -2.81
C VAL A 52 5.15 13.64 -1.74
N GLY A 53 5.66 12.40 -1.59
CA GLY A 53 6.86 12.08 -0.85
C GLY A 53 8.00 11.76 -1.82
N PHE A 54 9.15 12.38 -1.66
CA PHE A 54 10.30 12.12 -2.54
C PHE A 54 11.08 10.89 -2.09
N ILE A 55 11.41 10.02 -3.04
CA ILE A 55 12.15 8.78 -2.81
C ILE A 55 13.65 9.11 -2.88
N PRO A 56 14.42 8.88 -1.80
CA PRO A 56 15.84 9.23 -1.76
C PRO A 56 16.70 8.19 -2.49
N LEU A 57 16.48 8.02 -3.80
CA LEU A 57 17.27 7.10 -4.61
C LEU A 57 18.69 7.65 -4.77
N PRO A 58 19.73 6.78 -4.65
CA PRO A 58 21.10 7.17 -4.89
C PRO A 58 21.32 7.47 -6.39
N TYR A 59 22.32 8.31 -6.67
CA TYR A 59 22.82 8.58 -8.03
C TYR A 59 21.77 9.13 -9.01
N LEU A 60 20.73 9.81 -8.53
CA LEU A 60 19.84 10.58 -9.39
C LEU A 60 20.57 11.81 -9.97
N ALA A 61 20.32 12.08 -11.25
CA ALA A 61 20.86 13.27 -11.93
C ALA A 61 20.30 14.59 -11.35
N ALA A 62 19.06 14.55 -10.83
CA ALA A 62 18.46 15.67 -10.13
C ALA A 62 17.69 15.16 -8.89
N PRO A 63 17.74 15.87 -7.76
CA PRO A 63 16.97 15.50 -6.57
C PRO A 63 15.46 15.64 -6.82
N ASN A 64 14.67 14.93 -6.01
CA ASN A 64 13.21 15.05 -5.99
C ASN A 64 12.49 14.72 -7.32
N THR A 65 13.14 13.92 -8.18
CA THR A 65 12.54 13.47 -9.46
C THR A 65 11.90 12.10 -9.38
N ALA A 66 12.22 11.31 -8.34
CA ALA A 66 11.57 10.06 -7.98
C ALA A 66 10.61 10.30 -6.82
N PHE A 67 9.35 9.87 -6.93
CA PHE A 67 8.37 10.16 -5.88
C PHE A 67 7.27 9.11 -5.74
N LEU A 68 6.71 9.05 -4.52
CA LEU A 68 5.44 8.41 -4.20
C LEU A 68 4.35 9.49 -4.15
N GLN A 69 3.36 9.41 -5.01
CA GLN A 69 2.13 10.20 -4.91
C GLN A 69 1.12 9.45 -4.06
N SER A 70 0.62 10.09 -3.01
CA SER A 70 -0.49 9.62 -2.20
C SER A 70 -1.71 10.50 -2.48
N ARG A 71 -2.82 9.89 -2.83
CA ARG A 71 -4.08 10.52 -3.14
C ARG A 71 -5.15 10.06 -2.17
N THR A 72 -5.89 10.99 -1.55
CA THR A 72 -6.98 10.67 -0.65
C THR A 72 -8.28 11.33 -1.09
N PHE A 73 -9.41 10.70 -0.78
CA PHE A 73 -10.76 11.17 -1.06
C PHE A 73 -11.76 10.50 -0.13
N SER A 74 -12.98 11.05 -0.04
CA SER A 74 -14.02 10.55 0.86
C SER A 74 -15.19 9.98 0.09
N GLY A 75 -15.82 8.96 0.63
CA GLY A 75 -17.04 8.37 0.13
C GLY A 75 -18.26 9.23 0.47
N ALA A 76 -19.01 9.61 -0.55
CA ALA A 76 -20.26 10.36 -0.42
C ALA A 76 -21.40 9.49 0.09
N ALA A 77 -22.40 10.11 0.73
CA ALA A 77 -23.61 9.43 1.15
C ALA A 77 -24.30 8.73 -0.04
N GLY A 78 -24.88 7.56 0.21
CA GLY A 78 -25.56 6.76 -0.81
C GLY A 78 -24.65 5.96 -1.73
N THR A 79 -23.35 5.90 -1.44
CA THR A 79 -22.38 5.07 -2.18
C THR A 79 -21.90 3.87 -1.35
N PRO A 80 -21.31 2.84 -1.97
CA PRO A 80 -20.71 1.72 -1.25
C PRO A 80 -19.66 2.14 -0.22
N ALA A 81 -18.93 3.23 -0.48
CA ALA A 81 -17.90 3.78 0.41
C ALA A 81 -18.41 4.94 1.28
N ALA A 82 -19.72 5.09 1.50
CA ALA A 82 -20.26 6.17 2.32
C ALA A 82 -19.58 6.24 3.69
N GLY A 83 -19.05 7.41 4.05
CA GLY A 83 -18.34 7.64 5.32
C GLY A 83 -16.96 6.98 5.42
N LYS A 84 -16.44 6.41 4.35
CA LYS A 84 -15.10 5.82 4.26
C LYS A 84 -14.12 6.77 3.57
N ALA A 85 -12.84 6.56 3.80
CA ALA A 85 -11.76 7.24 3.10
C ALA A 85 -11.10 6.31 2.08
N GLY A 86 -10.85 6.81 0.87
CA GLY A 86 -10.07 6.14 -0.16
C GLY A 86 -8.63 6.64 -0.16
N TYR A 87 -7.70 5.73 -0.42
CA TYR A 87 -6.25 5.94 -0.45
C TYR A 87 -5.70 5.31 -1.72
N MET A 88 -5.09 6.12 -2.58
CA MET A 88 -4.45 5.65 -3.80
C MET A 88 -2.99 6.08 -3.82
N TYR A 89 -2.14 5.20 -4.32
CA TYR A 89 -0.70 5.38 -4.38
C TYR A 89 -0.21 5.20 -5.81
N ARG A 90 0.81 5.96 -6.18
CA ARG A 90 1.53 5.84 -7.45
C ARG A 90 3.00 6.12 -7.23
N ILE A 91 3.86 5.19 -7.60
CA ILE A 91 5.31 5.39 -7.63
C ILE A 91 5.67 5.89 -9.02
N SER A 92 6.42 6.97 -9.12
CA SER A 92 6.81 7.60 -10.39
C SER A 92 8.30 7.88 -10.45
N LEU A 93 8.92 7.41 -11.51
CA LEU A 93 10.28 7.72 -11.93
C LEU A 93 10.29 8.46 -13.27
N THR A 94 9.15 9.01 -13.72
CA THR A 94 8.99 9.60 -15.06
C THR A 94 9.88 10.81 -15.31
N GLN A 95 10.30 11.50 -14.26
CA GLN A 95 11.22 12.66 -14.32
C GLN A 95 12.62 12.31 -13.82
N ALA A 96 12.81 11.09 -13.32
CA ALA A 96 14.08 10.66 -12.77
C ALA A 96 15.02 10.19 -13.89
N ALA A 97 16.28 10.58 -13.77
CA ALA A 97 17.38 10.12 -14.61
C ALA A 97 18.59 9.80 -13.73
N GLY A 98 19.39 8.87 -14.14
CA GLY A 98 20.56 8.42 -13.39
C GLY A 98 20.66 6.90 -13.34
N SER A 99 21.32 6.39 -12.31
CA SER A 99 21.47 4.97 -12.05
C SER A 99 21.00 4.65 -10.63
N ALA A 100 20.01 3.80 -10.50
CA ALA A 100 19.53 3.33 -9.20
C ALA A 100 18.98 1.90 -9.34
N ASP A 101 18.84 1.22 -8.20
CA ASP A 101 18.18 -0.08 -8.17
C ASP A 101 16.73 0.04 -8.61
N CYS A 102 16.26 -1.00 -9.30
CA CYS A 102 14.84 -1.09 -9.65
C CYS A 102 13.99 -1.25 -8.39
N LEU A 103 12.84 -0.59 -8.35
CA LEU A 103 11.89 -0.67 -7.24
C LEU A 103 10.97 -1.88 -7.43
N GLY A 104 10.75 -2.61 -6.34
CA GLY A 104 9.94 -3.85 -6.31
C GLY A 104 8.54 -3.67 -5.73
N GLY A 105 8.34 -2.68 -4.86
CA GLY A 105 7.04 -2.46 -4.23
C GLY A 105 7.02 -1.42 -3.12
N LEU A 106 5.89 -1.41 -2.40
CA LEU A 106 5.56 -0.44 -1.35
C LEU A 106 5.11 -1.17 -0.08
N VAL A 107 5.56 -0.70 1.07
CA VAL A 107 5.16 -1.17 2.40
C VAL A 107 4.55 -0.01 3.16
N LEU A 108 3.34 -0.20 3.67
CA LEU A 108 2.58 0.80 4.43
C LEU A 108 2.17 0.24 5.80
N ASN A 109 2.28 1.03 6.85
CA ASN A 109 1.54 0.80 8.08
C ASN A 109 0.12 1.37 7.87
N PHE A 110 -0.78 0.55 7.32
CA PHE A 110 -2.09 0.99 6.82
C PHE A 110 -3.23 0.62 7.76
N GLY A 111 -3.05 -0.43 8.55
CA GLY A 111 -4.12 -1.02 9.34
C GLY A 111 -5.09 -1.87 8.52
N PRO A 112 -6.31 -2.09 9.00
CA PRO A 112 -7.30 -2.91 8.33
C PRO A 112 -7.82 -2.23 7.05
N ALA A 113 -7.64 -2.90 5.91
CA ALA A 113 -8.26 -2.51 4.64
C ALA A 113 -9.73 -2.98 4.59
N LEU A 114 -10.59 -2.16 4.01
CA LEU A 114 -12.00 -2.45 3.82
C LEU A 114 -12.24 -3.14 2.48
N LYS A 115 -13.06 -4.20 2.50
CA LYS A 115 -13.62 -4.77 1.28
C LYS A 115 -14.79 -3.92 0.79
N LEU A 116 -14.67 -3.39 -0.43
CA LEU A 116 -15.72 -2.60 -1.05
C LEU A 116 -16.31 -3.30 -2.27
N PRO A 117 -17.64 -3.27 -2.45
CA PRO A 117 -18.27 -3.73 -3.67
C PRO A 117 -18.02 -2.71 -4.80
N TYR A 118 -17.62 -3.21 -5.98
CA TYR A 118 -17.31 -2.39 -7.16
C TYR A 118 -18.09 -2.80 -8.41
N ALA A 119 -18.75 -3.96 -8.35
CA ALA A 119 -19.67 -4.47 -9.37
C ALA A 119 -20.69 -5.41 -8.71
N PRO A 120 -21.77 -5.81 -9.36
CA PRO A 120 -22.73 -6.75 -8.81
C PRO A 120 -22.04 -8.04 -8.35
N ASN A 121 -22.19 -8.36 -7.05
CA ASN A 121 -21.61 -9.54 -6.38
C ASN A 121 -20.08 -9.62 -6.43
N LYS A 122 -19.37 -8.51 -6.67
CA LYS A 122 -17.91 -8.44 -6.68
C LYS A 122 -17.42 -7.45 -5.63
N VAL A 123 -16.46 -7.91 -4.81
CA VAL A 123 -15.80 -7.10 -3.78
C VAL A 123 -14.29 -7.17 -3.95
N ALA A 124 -13.59 -6.12 -3.55
CA ALA A 124 -12.14 -6.06 -3.55
C ALA A 124 -11.61 -5.35 -2.30
N ASP A 125 -10.39 -5.73 -1.91
CA ASP A 125 -9.60 -5.03 -0.89
C ASP A 125 -8.76 -3.92 -1.56
N VAL A 126 -8.21 -4.22 -2.75
CA VAL A 126 -7.28 -3.35 -3.48
C VAL A 126 -7.77 -3.13 -4.91
N PHE A 127 -7.78 -1.88 -5.34
CA PHE A 127 -8.10 -1.46 -6.70
C PHE A 127 -6.84 -1.01 -7.42
N VAL A 128 -6.62 -1.47 -8.65
CA VAL A 128 -5.56 -1.00 -9.56
C VAL A 128 -6.22 -0.35 -10.76
N ILE A 129 -5.95 0.95 -11.01
CA ILE A 129 -6.58 1.72 -12.09
C ILE A 129 -5.75 1.57 -13.36
N THR A 130 -6.08 0.58 -14.19
CA THR A 130 -5.33 0.24 -15.41
C THR A 130 -5.82 1.00 -16.65
N SER A 131 -7.00 1.63 -16.61
CA SER A 131 -7.51 2.44 -17.71
C SER A 131 -8.21 3.71 -17.23
N GLY A 132 -8.10 4.78 -18.00
CA GLY A 132 -8.58 6.12 -17.61
C GLY A 132 -7.74 6.77 -16.50
N GLY A 133 -6.58 6.21 -16.17
CA GLY A 133 -5.61 6.69 -15.19
C GLY A 133 -4.20 6.81 -15.79
N LEU A 134 -3.22 7.13 -14.93
CA LEU A 134 -1.81 7.22 -15.29
C LEU A 134 -1.08 5.94 -14.88
N GLY A 135 -0.07 5.55 -15.64
CA GLY A 135 0.86 4.49 -15.29
C GLY A 135 0.90 3.34 -16.29
N SER A 136 1.81 2.40 -16.04
CA SER A 136 2.07 1.25 -16.91
C SER A 136 2.41 -0.04 -16.16
N ILE A 137 2.62 0.03 -14.83
CA ILE A 137 3.00 -1.13 -14.00
C ILE A 137 1.93 -1.33 -12.93
N GLY A 138 1.31 -2.51 -12.93
CA GLY A 138 0.32 -2.93 -11.96
C GLY A 138 0.93 -3.62 -10.74
N LEU A 139 0.07 -4.26 -9.95
CA LEU A 139 0.46 -5.08 -8.81
C LEU A 139 0.47 -6.57 -9.21
N LYS A 140 1.45 -7.29 -8.71
CA LYS A 140 1.49 -8.75 -8.70
C LYS A 140 0.67 -9.29 -7.54
N SER A 141 0.84 -8.68 -6.35
CA SER A 141 0.14 -9.09 -5.13
C SER A 141 0.01 -7.91 -4.16
N ALA A 142 -0.91 -8.07 -3.20
CA ALA A 142 -0.97 -7.29 -1.98
C ALA A 142 -1.23 -8.23 -0.80
N GLU A 143 -0.46 -8.08 0.27
CA GLU A 143 -0.55 -8.94 1.44
C GLU A 143 -0.55 -8.10 2.72
N ARG A 144 -1.35 -8.52 3.71
CA ARG A 144 -1.42 -7.88 5.01
C ARG A 144 -0.74 -8.73 6.08
N PHE A 145 0.09 -8.11 6.90
CA PHE A 145 0.78 -8.65 8.08
C PHE A 145 0.45 -7.78 9.30
N GLY A 146 -0.61 -8.11 10.03
CA GLY A 146 -1.12 -7.24 11.09
C GLY A 146 -1.59 -5.90 10.53
N GLU A 147 -0.97 -4.81 10.94
CA GLU A 147 -1.24 -3.44 10.47
C GLU A 147 -0.49 -3.08 9.18
N VAL A 148 0.50 -3.88 8.80
CA VAL A 148 1.35 -3.61 7.64
C VAL A 148 0.76 -4.24 6.39
N ILE A 149 0.72 -3.47 5.29
CA ILE A 149 0.37 -3.96 3.95
C ILE A 149 1.60 -3.84 3.04
N VAL A 150 1.90 -4.93 2.34
CA VAL A 150 2.97 -5.01 1.35
C VAL A 150 2.34 -5.15 -0.03
N PHE A 151 2.71 -4.24 -0.95
CA PHE A 151 2.35 -4.29 -2.35
C PHE A 151 3.57 -4.69 -3.18
N GLU A 152 3.48 -5.77 -3.93
CA GLU A 152 4.50 -6.20 -4.86
C GLU A 152 4.12 -5.77 -6.29
N LEU A 153 5.03 -5.13 -7.01
CA LEU A 153 4.80 -4.71 -8.39
C LEU A 153 4.82 -5.92 -9.34
N ALA A 154 4.02 -5.87 -10.40
CA ALA A 154 3.95 -6.93 -11.42
C ALA A 154 5.27 -7.10 -12.17
N ARG A 155 6.06 -6.05 -12.26
CA ARG A 155 7.46 -6.05 -12.74
C ARG A 155 8.23 -4.94 -12.05
N PRO A 156 9.56 -5.03 -11.96
CA PRO A 156 10.38 -3.97 -11.38
C PRO A 156 10.19 -2.63 -12.10
N LEU A 157 10.18 -1.56 -11.34
CA LEU A 157 10.14 -0.19 -11.83
C LEU A 157 11.57 0.36 -11.83
N CYS A 158 12.18 0.46 -13.01
CA CYS A 158 13.59 0.82 -13.19
C CYS A 158 13.75 2.20 -13.84
N LEU A 159 14.92 2.79 -13.64
CA LEU A 159 15.38 3.94 -14.41
C LEU A 159 15.97 3.43 -15.75
N ASP A 160 15.31 3.71 -16.85
CA ASP A 160 15.73 3.27 -18.19
C ASP A 160 16.55 4.37 -18.91
N GLY A 161 17.50 4.96 -18.18
CA GLY A 161 18.45 5.92 -18.75
C GLY A 161 17.92 7.34 -19.02
N GLY A 162 16.63 7.61 -18.80
CA GLY A 162 16.05 8.94 -18.99
C GLY A 162 14.57 9.03 -18.62
N PRO A 163 13.99 10.24 -18.66
CA PRO A 163 12.57 10.45 -18.39
C PRO A 163 11.70 9.63 -19.36
N ASN A 164 10.89 8.72 -18.82
CA ASN A 164 10.01 7.88 -19.61
C ASN A 164 8.64 7.73 -18.92
N LEU A 165 7.55 7.98 -19.64
CA LEU A 165 6.18 7.83 -19.15
C LEU A 165 5.84 6.38 -18.74
N ALA A 166 6.58 5.39 -19.24
CA ALA A 166 6.46 4.00 -18.82
C ALA A 166 7.03 3.72 -17.42
N ASN A 167 7.84 4.65 -16.86
CA ASN A 167 8.50 4.51 -15.57
C ASN A 167 7.59 4.97 -14.42
N THR A 168 6.37 4.47 -14.37
CA THR A 168 5.42 4.75 -13.29
C THR A 168 4.43 3.60 -13.11
N THR A 169 4.03 3.37 -11.87
CA THR A 169 2.95 2.43 -11.58
C THR A 169 1.60 3.03 -11.98
N PHE A 170 0.61 2.19 -12.23
CA PHE A 170 -0.79 2.60 -12.13
C PHE A 170 -1.07 3.14 -10.73
N PHE A 171 -2.15 3.90 -10.57
CA PHE A 171 -2.69 4.13 -9.24
C PHE A 171 -3.24 2.82 -8.70
N PHE A 172 -2.86 2.48 -7.47
CA PHE A 172 -3.41 1.36 -6.72
C PHE A 172 -3.73 1.79 -5.31
N GLY A 173 -4.72 1.19 -4.69
CA GLY A 173 -5.08 1.60 -3.34
C GLY A 173 -6.25 0.86 -2.73
N LEU A 174 -6.63 1.32 -1.55
CA LEU A 174 -7.57 0.70 -0.63
C LEU A 174 -8.49 1.74 0.00
N ALA A 175 -9.40 1.25 0.84
CA ALA A 175 -10.25 2.09 1.68
C ALA A 175 -10.07 1.75 3.17
N ALA A 176 -10.34 2.74 4.02
CA ALA A 176 -10.35 2.61 5.47
C ALA A 176 -11.48 3.43 6.10
N ASP A 177 -11.75 3.16 7.39
CA ASP A 177 -12.76 3.87 8.18
C ASP A 177 -12.32 5.23 8.70
N THR A 178 -11.01 5.47 8.76
CA THR A 178 -10.42 6.64 9.41
C THR A 178 -9.87 7.65 8.41
N PRO A 179 -9.80 8.95 8.78
CA PRO A 179 -9.18 9.98 7.97
C PRO A 179 -7.67 9.76 7.82
N SER A 180 -7.05 10.47 6.89
CA SER A 180 -5.63 10.31 6.59
C SER A 180 -4.72 11.09 7.54
N MET A 181 -3.57 10.49 7.85
CA MET A 181 -2.38 11.12 8.39
C MET A 181 -1.18 10.88 7.47
N THR A 182 -0.14 11.69 7.60
CA THR A 182 1.13 11.45 6.89
C THR A 182 2.09 10.72 7.82
N THR A 183 2.68 9.64 7.32
CA THR A 183 3.70 8.85 8.03
C THR A 183 4.74 8.31 7.07
N ALA A 184 5.84 7.79 7.60
CA ALA A 184 6.84 7.11 6.80
C ALA A 184 6.30 5.78 6.26
N ALA A 185 6.43 5.60 4.96
CA ALA A 185 6.26 4.35 4.24
C ALA A 185 7.63 3.86 3.77
N GLN A 186 7.70 2.65 3.21
CA GLN A 186 8.93 2.10 2.69
C GLN A 186 8.75 1.59 1.26
N ILE A 187 9.68 1.91 0.40
CA ILE A 187 9.78 1.35 -0.94
C ILE A 187 10.98 0.41 -0.97
N PHE A 188 10.79 -0.83 -1.40
CA PHE A 188 11.85 -1.82 -1.47
C PHE A 188 12.36 -1.99 -2.90
N SER A 189 13.65 -2.29 -3.01
CA SER A 189 14.31 -2.66 -4.26
C SER A 189 13.88 -4.06 -4.71
N SER A 190 13.85 -4.30 -6.02
CA SER A 190 13.46 -5.59 -6.59
C SER A 190 14.48 -6.72 -6.39
N GLY A 191 15.71 -6.40 -5.98
CA GLY A 191 16.82 -7.36 -5.92
C GLY A 191 17.35 -7.65 -4.53
N ASN A 192 16.93 -6.95 -3.52
CA ASN A 192 17.27 -7.05 -2.07
C ASN A 192 17.40 -5.64 -1.45
N PRO A 193 17.57 -5.49 -0.11
CA PRO A 193 17.73 -4.14 0.47
C PRO A 193 18.70 -3.30 -0.36
N PRO A 194 18.43 -2.01 -0.61
CA PRO A 194 17.91 -1.10 0.40
C PRO A 194 16.39 -0.91 0.41
N LEU A 195 15.90 -0.44 1.58
CA LEU A 195 14.57 0.12 1.77
C LEU A 195 14.70 1.65 1.74
N TYR A 196 13.85 2.30 0.97
CA TYR A 196 13.80 3.76 0.88
C TYR A 196 12.62 4.28 1.68
N SER A 197 12.87 5.11 2.70
CA SER A 197 11.81 5.75 3.47
C SER A 197 11.23 6.93 2.68
N VAL A 198 9.91 7.03 2.65
CA VAL A 198 9.17 8.07 1.91
C VAL A 198 7.89 8.43 2.65
N ASP A 199 7.50 9.70 2.62
CA ASP A 199 6.24 10.13 3.21
C ASP A 199 5.05 9.63 2.39
N ALA A 200 4.06 9.07 3.09
CA ALA A 200 2.80 8.60 2.51
C ALA A 200 1.60 8.98 3.39
N ARG A 201 0.45 9.18 2.79
CA ARG A 201 -0.81 9.27 3.53
C ARG A 201 -1.35 7.89 3.81
N VAL A 202 -1.65 7.61 5.06
CA VAL A 202 -2.26 6.36 5.54
C VAL A 202 -3.42 6.68 6.48
N PRO A 203 -4.28 5.72 6.83
CA PRO A 203 -5.29 5.91 7.88
C PRO A 203 -4.66 6.30 9.21
N SER A 204 -5.33 7.17 9.96
CA SER A 204 -4.94 7.47 11.35
C SER A 204 -5.36 6.30 12.26
N HIS A 205 -4.44 5.82 13.09
CA HIS A 205 -4.67 4.78 14.11
C HIS A 205 -4.74 5.38 15.50
#